data_b158980a0986a9d8df77590eb967fe89
#
_entry.id   b158980a0986a9d8df77590eb967fe89
#
_cell.length_a   1.000
_cell.length_b   1.000
_cell.length_c   1.000
_cell.angle_alpha   90.00
_cell.angle_beta   90.00
_cell.angle_gamma   90.00
#
_symmetry.space_group_name_H-M   'P 1'
#
loop_
_entity.id
_entity.type
_entity.pdbx_description
1 polymer ?
#
loop_
_entity_poly.entity_id
_entity_poly.type
_entity_poly.pdbx_seq_one_letter_code
_entity_poly.pdbx_strand_id
1 'polypeptide(L)'
;MKFDLHTHTTYCDGKNTPEEMIQAALAKGLDCLGFSGHGYAPYDTDCCMSAPDAAAYRAEITALKEKYAGRIRILCGVEQDYWSGASTAEYEYVIGSVHYVKKDGAMLCVDNTPEIAQAAVDGHFGGDWYAFAEAYFETVADVVNRTKCQIIGHFDLISKFNEKERFFDEHDPRYVAAWQSALDALLPSGVPFEINTGAMTRGWRTSPYPGAEMIDYIRKHGGRLILSSDSHSDQTLCFGFEPYENLGDCLLKNVEDVL
;
A
#
# COMPACT_ATOMS: atom_id res chain seq x y z
N MET A 1 -14.99 13.02 7.13
CA MET A 1 -15.42 12.07 6.07
C MET A 1 -14.86 10.70 6.40
N LYS A 2 -15.68 9.65 6.35
CA LYS A 2 -15.23 8.28 6.53
C LYS A 2 -14.93 7.66 5.17
N PHE A 3 -13.69 7.26 4.92
CA PHE A 3 -13.28 6.76 3.61
C PHE A 3 -12.18 5.71 3.72
N ASP A 4 -12.04 4.93 2.66
CA ASP A 4 -10.97 3.95 2.48
C ASP A 4 -10.55 4.00 1.00
N LEU A 5 -9.26 4.25 0.74
CA LEU A 5 -8.75 4.43 -0.61
C LEU A 5 -7.84 3.28 -1.07
N HIS A 6 -7.56 2.30 -0.21
CA HIS A 6 -6.75 1.15 -0.56
C HIS A 6 -7.58 -0.13 -0.47
N THR A 7 -8.17 -0.52 -1.60
CA THR A 7 -9.04 -1.69 -1.67
C THR A 7 -8.88 -2.44 -2.99
N HIS A 8 -8.97 -3.76 -2.91
CA HIS A 8 -8.79 -4.70 -4.01
C HIS A 8 -10.10 -5.39 -4.38
N THR A 9 -10.17 -5.92 -5.59
CA THR A 9 -11.36 -6.57 -6.13
C THR A 9 -10.98 -7.81 -6.95
N THR A 10 -11.98 -8.52 -7.45
CA THR A 10 -11.79 -9.67 -8.36
C THR A 10 -11.10 -9.34 -9.69
N TYR A 11 -10.76 -8.08 -9.95
CA TYR A 11 -9.92 -7.69 -11.09
C TYR A 11 -8.43 -7.94 -10.83
N CYS A 12 -8.02 -8.02 -9.57
CA CYS A 12 -6.69 -8.43 -9.14
C CYS A 12 -6.83 -9.62 -8.18
N ASP A 13 -6.33 -9.53 -6.98
CA ASP A 13 -6.33 -10.61 -5.99
C ASP A 13 -7.38 -10.46 -4.87
N GLY A 14 -8.28 -9.49 -4.99
CA GLY A 14 -9.41 -9.32 -4.08
C GLY A 14 -10.48 -10.41 -4.27
N LYS A 15 -11.27 -10.64 -3.22
CA LYS A 15 -12.28 -11.73 -3.17
C LYS A 15 -13.66 -11.31 -3.68
N ASN A 16 -13.94 -10.02 -3.69
CA ASN A 16 -15.26 -9.47 -3.97
C ASN A 16 -15.23 -8.61 -5.22
N THR A 17 -16.37 -8.58 -5.94
CA THR A 17 -16.58 -7.68 -7.05
C THR A 17 -16.61 -6.21 -6.58
N PRO A 18 -16.35 -5.23 -7.47
CA PRO A 18 -16.48 -3.82 -7.12
C PRO A 18 -17.83 -3.47 -6.51
N GLU A 19 -18.90 -4.04 -7.03
CA GLU A 19 -20.24 -3.76 -6.53
C GLU A 19 -20.48 -4.32 -5.10
N GLU A 20 -20.01 -5.51 -4.79
CA GLU A 20 -20.08 -6.08 -3.44
C GLU A 20 -19.30 -5.21 -2.44
N MET A 21 -18.12 -4.71 -2.83
CA MET A 21 -17.34 -3.79 -2.01
C MET A 21 -18.08 -2.48 -1.74
N ILE A 22 -18.79 -1.92 -2.74
CA ILE A 22 -19.62 -0.71 -2.57
C ILE A 22 -20.77 -0.98 -1.59
N GLN A 23 -21.45 -2.14 -1.70
CA GLN A 23 -22.54 -2.48 -0.77
C GLN A 23 -22.04 -2.58 0.68
N ALA A 24 -20.88 -3.19 0.88
CA ALA A 24 -20.24 -3.26 2.19
C ALA A 24 -19.83 -1.87 2.72
N ALA A 25 -19.27 -1.01 1.85
CA ALA A 25 -18.93 0.37 2.20
C ALA A 25 -20.15 1.17 2.65
N LEU A 26 -21.26 1.06 1.93
CA LEU A 26 -22.54 1.69 2.29
C LEU A 26 -23.06 1.16 3.63
N ALA A 27 -23.01 -0.16 3.85
CA ALA A 27 -23.45 -0.77 5.11
C ALA A 27 -22.59 -0.33 6.31
N LYS A 28 -21.31 -0.05 6.10
CA LYS A 28 -20.38 0.48 7.10
C LYS A 28 -20.44 2.02 7.25
N GLY A 29 -21.28 2.70 6.44
CA GLY A 29 -21.46 4.15 6.47
C GLY A 29 -20.24 4.93 5.98
N LEU A 30 -19.54 4.42 4.96
CA LEU A 30 -18.47 5.19 4.30
C LEU A 30 -19.10 6.28 3.43
N ASP A 31 -18.45 7.45 3.45
CA ASP A 31 -18.77 8.58 2.56
C ASP A 31 -18.08 8.43 1.20
N CYS A 32 -16.89 7.77 1.19
CA CYS A 32 -16.10 7.55 -0.02
C CYS A 32 -15.42 6.18 0.01
N LEU A 33 -15.43 5.49 -1.13
CA LEU A 33 -14.67 4.27 -1.38
C LEU A 33 -13.78 4.49 -2.61
N GLY A 34 -12.49 4.28 -2.44
CA GLY A 34 -11.52 4.24 -3.54
C GLY A 34 -11.14 2.80 -3.86
N PHE A 35 -11.18 2.47 -5.13
CA PHE A 35 -10.63 1.22 -5.64
C PHE A 35 -9.19 1.44 -6.10
N SER A 36 -8.28 0.55 -5.72
CA SER A 36 -6.85 0.68 -6.02
C SER A 36 -6.21 -0.68 -6.33
N GLY A 37 -6.92 -1.52 -7.10
CA GLY A 37 -6.37 -2.83 -7.48
C GLY A 37 -4.96 -2.75 -8.05
N HIS A 38 -4.17 -3.81 -7.90
CA HIS A 38 -2.78 -3.89 -8.39
C HIS A 38 -2.68 -3.59 -9.88
N GLY A 39 -1.91 -2.56 -10.24
CA GLY A 39 -1.63 -2.17 -11.62
C GLY A 39 -0.88 -3.26 -12.38
N TYR A 40 -0.89 -3.18 -13.73
CA TYR A 40 -0.20 -4.15 -14.55
C TYR A 40 1.29 -4.24 -14.22
N ALA A 41 1.77 -5.43 -13.90
CA ALA A 41 3.18 -5.74 -13.70
C ALA A 41 3.52 -7.08 -14.40
N PRO A 42 4.38 -7.07 -15.43
CA PRO A 42 4.64 -8.29 -16.22
C PRO A 42 5.42 -9.38 -15.46
N TYR A 43 5.98 -9.06 -14.31
CA TYR A 43 6.71 -9.96 -13.42
C TYR A 43 5.84 -10.52 -12.28
N ASP A 44 4.57 -10.08 -12.18
CA ASP A 44 3.61 -10.52 -11.17
C ASP A 44 2.21 -10.62 -11.80
N THR A 45 1.97 -11.70 -12.51
CA THR A 45 0.72 -11.93 -13.25
C THR A 45 -0.36 -12.60 -12.40
N ASP A 46 -0.01 -13.09 -11.21
CA ASP A 46 -0.92 -13.80 -10.33
C ASP A 46 -1.76 -12.83 -9.46
N CYS A 47 -1.17 -11.68 -9.08
CA CYS A 47 -1.83 -10.67 -8.27
C CYS A 47 -2.27 -9.44 -9.08
N CYS A 48 -1.52 -9.09 -10.14
CA CYS A 48 -1.72 -7.85 -10.88
C CYS A 48 -2.71 -7.98 -12.03
N MET A 49 -3.47 -6.92 -12.29
CA MET A 49 -4.35 -6.83 -13.44
C MET A 49 -3.58 -6.97 -14.75
N SER A 50 -4.08 -7.75 -15.69
CA SER A 50 -3.63 -7.67 -17.08
C SER A 50 -4.06 -6.34 -17.73
N ALA A 51 -3.46 -5.96 -18.85
CA ALA A 51 -3.87 -4.73 -19.55
C ALA A 51 -5.37 -4.73 -19.96
N PRO A 52 -5.97 -5.84 -20.47
CA PRO A 52 -7.41 -5.93 -20.67
C PRO A 52 -8.22 -5.80 -19.38
N ASP A 53 -7.80 -6.45 -18.28
CA ASP A 53 -8.51 -6.37 -17.00
C ASP A 53 -8.46 -4.95 -16.42
N ALA A 54 -7.34 -4.25 -16.53
CA ALA A 54 -7.23 -2.86 -16.11
C ALA A 54 -8.19 -1.93 -16.89
N ALA A 55 -8.40 -2.19 -18.18
CA ALA A 55 -9.38 -1.43 -18.97
C ALA A 55 -10.82 -1.75 -18.55
N ALA A 56 -11.14 -3.03 -18.34
CA ALA A 56 -12.45 -3.47 -17.87
C ALA A 56 -12.76 -2.94 -16.46
N TYR A 57 -11.78 -2.99 -15.56
CA TYR A 57 -11.85 -2.43 -14.21
C TYR A 57 -12.25 -0.95 -14.24
N ARG A 58 -11.55 -0.11 -15.01
CA ARG A 58 -11.86 1.31 -15.10
C ARG A 58 -13.27 1.56 -15.68
N ALA A 59 -13.66 0.78 -16.68
CA ALA A 59 -14.98 0.89 -17.28
C ALA A 59 -16.10 0.54 -16.29
N GLU A 60 -15.94 -0.57 -15.52
CA GLU A 60 -16.91 -0.96 -14.49
C GLU A 60 -16.98 0.06 -13.37
N ILE A 61 -15.83 0.52 -12.83
CA ILE A 61 -15.83 1.54 -11.77
C ILE A 61 -16.53 2.83 -12.26
N THR A 62 -16.31 3.24 -13.51
CA THR A 62 -17.00 4.41 -14.09
C THR A 62 -18.51 4.22 -14.12
N ALA A 63 -19.00 3.07 -14.55
CA ALA A 63 -20.44 2.77 -14.55
C ALA A 63 -21.03 2.72 -13.13
N LEU A 64 -20.27 2.18 -12.17
CA LEU A 64 -20.67 2.13 -10.77
C LEU A 64 -20.69 3.53 -10.11
N LYS A 65 -19.80 4.44 -10.49
CA LYS A 65 -19.85 5.84 -10.05
C LYS A 65 -21.19 6.50 -10.44
N GLU A 66 -21.64 6.27 -11.65
CA GLU A 66 -22.96 6.78 -12.13
C GLU A 66 -24.11 6.10 -11.37
N LYS A 67 -24.09 4.78 -11.23
CA LYS A 67 -25.12 3.99 -10.55
C LYS A 67 -25.30 4.38 -9.08
N TYR A 68 -24.23 4.72 -8.39
CA TYR A 68 -24.23 5.05 -6.96
C TYR A 68 -24.15 6.56 -6.67
N ALA A 69 -24.26 7.40 -7.69
CA ALA A 69 -24.22 8.85 -7.53
C ALA A 69 -25.21 9.34 -6.46
N GLY A 70 -24.73 10.22 -5.57
CA GLY A 70 -25.53 10.75 -4.44
C GLY A 70 -25.71 9.79 -3.25
N ARG A 71 -25.17 8.56 -3.32
CA ARG A 71 -25.20 7.59 -2.21
C ARG A 71 -23.84 7.42 -1.55
N ILE A 72 -22.79 7.34 -2.33
CA ILE A 72 -21.40 7.22 -1.90
C ILE A 72 -20.51 7.79 -3.01
N ARG A 73 -19.43 8.47 -2.64
CA ARG A 73 -18.38 8.85 -3.59
C ARG A 73 -17.54 7.64 -3.93
N ILE A 74 -17.29 7.40 -5.21
CA ILE A 74 -16.44 6.31 -5.67
C ILE A 74 -15.26 6.91 -6.44
N LEU A 75 -14.06 6.41 -6.21
CA LEU A 75 -12.85 6.82 -6.91
C LEU A 75 -12.18 5.62 -7.59
N CYS A 76 -11.69 5.85 -8.80
CA CYS A 76 -10.94 4.86 -9.58
C CYS A 76 -9.44 5.15 -9.47
N GLY A 77 -8.76 4.49 -8.57
CA GLY A 77 -7.33 4.55 -8.40
C GLY A 77 -6.63 3.26 -8.83
N VAL A 78 -5.35 3.21 -8.56
CA VAL A 78 -4.49 2.04 -8.82
C VAL A 78 -3.37 1.99 -7.77
N GLU A 79 -3.06 0.80 -7.30
CA GLU A 79 -1.80 0.55 -6.60
C GLU A 79 -0.73 0.18 -7.63
N GLN A 80 0.22 1.10 -7.79
CA GLN A 80 1.28 0.99 -8.78
C GLN A 80 2.58 0.54 -8.12
N ASP A 81 3.04 -0.68 -8.46
CA ASP A 81 4.36 -1.12 -8.04
C ASP A 81 5.47 -0.27 -8.68
N TYR A 82 6.52 0.00 -7.92
CA TYR A 82 7.67 0.81 -8.33
C TYR A 82 8.28 0.37 -9.68
N TRP A 83 8.35 -0.94 -9.91
CA TRP A 83 8.96 -1.49 -11.12
C TRP A 83 8.01 -1.59 -12.31
N SER A 84 6.71 -1.37 -12.10
CA SER A 84 5.74 -1.32 -13.19
C SER A 84 6.04 -0.13 -14.12
N GLY A 85 5.97 -0.38 -15.41
CA GLY A 85 6.07 0.65 -16.44
C GLY A 85 4.72 1.07 -17.03
N ALA A 86 3.61 0.59 -16.45
CA ALA A 86 2.27 0.89 -16.94
C ALA A 86 1.90 2.36 -16.73
N SER A 87 1.13 2.93 -17.66
CA SER A 87 0.60 4.30 -17.52
C SER A 87 -0.47 4.35 -16.44
N THR A 88 -0.39 5.37 -15.59
CA THR A 88 -1.38 5.67 -14.55
C THR A 88 -2.29 6.85 -14.90
N ALA A 89 -2.17 7.42 -16.10
CA ALA A 89 -2.85 8.66 -16.50
C ALA A 89 -4.38 8.57 -16.54
N GLU A 90 -4.95 7.36 -16.55
CA GLU A 90 -6.40 7.12 -16.59
C GLU A 90 -7.01 6.86 -15.21
N TYR A 91 -6.22 6.98 -14.15
CA TYR A 91 -6.67 6.81 -12.76
C TYR A 91 -6.78 8.17 -12.05
N GLU A 92 -7.69 8.26 -11.10
CA GLU A 92 -7.92 9.51 -10.34
C GLU A 92 -6.86 9.70 -9.24
N TYR A 93 -6.28 8.61 -8.74
CA TYR A 93 -5.16 8.63 -7.79
C TYR A 93 -4.32 7.37 -7.95
N VAL A 94 -3.10 7.45 -7.45
CA VAL A 94 -2.12 6.38 -7.47
C VAL A 94 -1.59 6.16 -6.05
N ILE A 95 -1.60 4.93 -5.59
CA ILE A 95 -0.84 4.49 -4.43
C ILE A 95 0.48 3.93 -4.98
N GLY A 96 1.60 4.50 -4.56
CA GLY A 96 2.93 4.03 -4.96
C GLY A 96 3.46 3.02 -3.97
N SER A 97 3.70 1.79 -4.41
CA SER A 97 4.10 0.67 -3.56
C SER A 97 5.38 -0.01 -4.05
N VAL A 98 6.06 -0.70 -3.14
CA VAL A 98 7.24 -1.51 -3.44
C VAL A 98 7.00 -2.93 -2.93
N HIS A 99 6.74 -3.87 -3.83
CA HIS A 99 6.57 -5.29 -3.51
C HIS A 99 7.82 -6.11 -3.89
N TYR A 100 8.76 -5.51 -4.62
CA TYR A 100 9.93 -6.19 -5.15
C TYR A 100 11.21 -5.37 -4.96
N VAL A 101 12.28 -6.06 -4.60
CA VAL A 101 13.65 -5.54 -4.69
C VAL A 101 14.31 -6.12 -5.93
N LYS A 102 14.98 -5.29 -6.74
CA LYS A 102 15.71 -5.76 -7.90
C LYS A 102 17.18 -5.93 -7.58
N LYS A 103 17.71 -7.14 -7.75
CA LYS A 103 19.11 -7.48 -7.51
C LYS A 103 19.62 -8.42 -8.59
N ASP A 104 20.77 -8.13 -9.19
CA ASP A 104 21.44 -8.96 -10.20
C ASP A 104 20.53 -9.39 -11.37
N GLY A 105 19.58 -8.50 -11.73
CA GLY A 105 18.58 -8.74 -12.77
C GLY A 105 17.34 -9.52 -12.33
N ALA A 106 17.32 -10.07 -11.11
CA ALA A 106 16.17 -10.75 -10.53
C ALA A 106 15.21 -9.77 -9.86
N MET A 107 13.90 -10.07 -9.92
CA MET A 107 12.84 -9.42 -9.16
C MET A 107 12.56 -10.26 -7.92
N LEU A 108 12.83 -9.74 -6.74
CA LEU A 108 12.78 -10.45 -5.47
C LEU A 108 11.56 -9.94 -4.69
N CYS A 109 10.54 -10.80 -4.58
CA CYS A 109 9.31 -10.46 -3.86
C CYS A 109 9.57 -10.40 -2.35
N VAL A 110 9.09 -9.35 -1.69
CA VAL A 110 9.30 -9.13 -0.25
C VAL A 110 8.16 -9.70 0.60
N ASP A 111 6.98 -9.91 0.01
CA ASP A 111 5.75 -10.08 0.78
C ASP A 111 4.84 -11.25 0.34
N ASN A 112 5.31 -12.14 -0.53
CA ASN A 112 4.52 -13.31 -0.97
C ASN A 112 4.41 -14.36 0.15
N THR A 113 5.53 -15.05 0.48
CA THR A 113 5.61 -15.96 1.64
C THR A 113 6.93 -15.79 2.38
N PRO A 114 7.01 -16.18 3.67
CA PRO A 114 8.27 -16.16 4.43
C PRO A 114 9.41 -16.92 3.73
N GLU A 115 9.09 -18.07 3.12
CA GLU A 115 10.08 -18.94 2.45
C GLU A 115 10.63 -18.27 1.19
N ILE A 116 9.79 -17.56 0.42
CA ILE A 116 10.21 -16.82 -0.78
C ILE A 116 11.11 -15.66 -0.38
N ALA A 117 10.74 -14.90 0.66
CA ALA A 117 11.56 -13.82 1.17
C ALA A 117 12.92 -14.33 1.69
N GLN A 118 12.94 -15.44 2.46
CA GLN A 118 14.17 -16.05 2.96
C GLN A 118 15.05 -16.53 1.79
N ALA A 119 14.46 -17.20 0.79
CA ALA A 119 15.21 -17.66 -0.38
C ALA A 119 15.82 -16.49 -1.19
N ALA A 120 15.14 -15.36 -1.27
CA ALA A 120 15.66 -14.14 -1.89
C ALA A 120 16.88 -13.62 -1.14
N VAL A 121 16.82 -13.58 0.19
CA VAL A 121 17.93 -13.11 1.05
C VAL A 121 19.11 -14.07 0.96
N ASP A 122 18.88 -15.38 1.05
CA ASP A 122 19.95 -16.38 0.95
C ASP A 122 20.65 -16.35 -0.41
N GLY A 123 19.85 -16.27 -1.49
CA GLY A 123 20.35 -16.35 -2.85
C GLY A 123 21.05 -15.09 -3.37
N HIS A 124 20.64 -13.91 -2.91
CA HIS A 124 21.08 -12.64 -3.49
C HIS A 124 21.76 -11.69 -2.50
N PHE A 125 21.63 -11.95 -1.18
CA PHE A 125 22.21 -11.12 -0.13
C PHE A 125 23.08 -11.92 0.85
N GLY A 126 23.35 -13.20 0.55
CA GLY A 126 24.23 -14.05 1.38
C GLY A 126 23.71 -14.29 2.81
N GLY A 127 22.38 -14.26 2.99
CA GLY A 127 21.73 -14.40 4.30
C GLY A 127 21.63 -13.09 5.09
N ASP A 128 22.07 -11.95 4.55
CA ASP A 128 22.04 -10.64 5.23
C ASP A 128 20.70 -9.93 5.00
N TRP A 129 19.77 -10.09 5.94
CA TRP A 129 18.46 -9.43 5.94
C TRP A 129 18.57 -7.90 5.99
N TYR A 130 19.60 -7.35 6.64
CA TYR A 130 19.76 -5.89 6.69
C TYR A 130 20.17 -5.33 5.33
N ALA A 131 21.01 -6.04 4.57
CA ALA A 131 21.33 -5.64 3.20
C ALA A 131 20.12 -5.71 2.28
N PHE A 132 19.20 -6.66 2.49
CA PHE A 132 17.92 -6.73 1.78
C PHE A 132 17.00 -5.57 2.16
N ALA A 133 16.89 -5.24 3.46
CA ALA A 133 16.12 -4.11 3.94
C ALA A 133 16.68 -2.77 3.46
N GLU A 134 18.00 -2.59 3.43
CA GLU A 134 18.66 -1.40 2.87
C GLU A 134 18.29 -1.22 1.39
N ALA A 135 18.34 -2.27 0.58
CA ALA A 135 17.95 -2.22 -0.83
C ALA A 135 16.43 -1.96 -1.02
N TYR A 136 15.59 -2.48 -0.12
CA TYR A 136 14.16 -2.20 -0.10
C TYR A 136 13.89 -0.71 0.17
N PHE A 137 14.44 -0.15 1.25
CA PHE A 137 14.22 1.26 1.59
C PHE A 137 14.87 2.23 0.61
N GLU A 138 15.97 1.87 -0.05
CA GLU A 138 16.53 2.63 -1.17
C GLU A 138 15.52 2.71 -2.33
N THR A 139 14.82 1.61 -2.63
CA THR A 139 13.76 1.58 -3.64
C THR A 139 12.56 2.42 -3.21
N VAL A 140 12.11 2.28 -1.96
CA VAL A 140 10.98 3.06 -1.40
C VAL A 140 11.27 4.56 -1.42
N ALA A 141 12.51 4.99 -1.14
CA ALA A 141 12.92 6.39 -1.14
C ALA A 141 12.64 7.13 -2.45
N ASP A 142 12.56 6.42 -3.57
CA ASP A 142 12.30 7.00 -4.91
C ASP A 142 10.85 6.76 -5.41
N VAL A 143 9.99 6.11 -4.61
CA VAL A 143 8.65 5.68 -5.06
C VAL A 143 7.79 6.83 -5.60
N VAL A 144 7.82 8.00 -4.97
CA VAL A 144 7.08 9.19 -5.41
C VAL A 144 7.58 9.68 -6.76
N ASN A 145 8.90 9.73 -6.96
CA ASN A 145 9.47 10.15 -8.24
C ASN A 145 9.13 9.17 -9.36
N ARG A 146 9.16 7.89 -9.06
CA ARG A 146 8.95 6.82 -10.05
C ARG A 146 7.49 6.65 -10.45
N THR A 147 6.58 6.61 -9.47
CA THR A 147 5.15 6.30 -9.70
C THR A 147 4.28 7.54 -9.85
N LYS A 148 4.79 8.72 -9.43
CA LYS A 148 4.02 9.98 -9.35
C LYS A 148 2.77 9.84 -8.46
N CYS A 149 2.85 9.02 -7.42
CA CYS A 149 1.74 8.68 -6.55
C CYS A 149 1.25 9.86 -5.70
N GLN A 150 0.00 9.79 -5.31
CA GLN A 150 -0.66 10.67 -4.36
C GLN A 150 -0.65 10.10 -2.93
N ILE A 151 -0.35 8.80 -2.78
CA ILE A 151 -0.26 8.10 -1.49
C ILE A 151 0.95 7.17 -1.54
N ILE A 152 1.76 7.17 -0.49
CA ILE A 152 2.85 6.19 -0.31
C ILE A 152 2.27 4.98 0.39
N GLY A 153 2.23 3.83 -0.28
CA GLY A 153 1.71 2.57 0.23
C GLY A 153 2.62 1.95 1.30
N HIS A 154 2.06 1.15 2.18
CA HIS A 154 2.69 0.30 3.21
C HIS A 154 4.23 0.39 3.31
N PHE A 155 4.73 1.51 3.81
CA PHE A 155 6.13 1.97 3.76
C PHE A 155 7.17 0.92 4.16
N ASP A 156 6.91 0.09 5.18
CA ASP A 156 7.82 -0.93 5.71
C ASP A 156 7.31 -2.37 5.45
N LEU A 157 6.74 -2.62 4.25
CA LEU A 157 6.21 -3.93 3.86
C LEU A 157 7.21 -5.08 4.06
N ILE A 158 8.51 -4.80 3.95
CA ILE A 158 9.60 -5.75 4.21
C ILE A 158 9.49 -6.43 5.59
N SER A 159 8.81 -5.80 6.55
CA SER A 159 8.59 -6.30 7.90
C SER A 159 7.35 -7.22 8.04
N LYS A 160 6.63 -7.51 6.93
CA LYS A 160 5.36 -8.26 6.92
C LYS A 160 5.38 -9.53 7.76
N PHE A 161 6.42 -10.33 7.63
CA PHE A 161 6.53 -11.62 8.30
C PHE A 161 7.32 -11.56 9.62
N ASN A 162 7.95 -10.43 9.92
CA ASN A 162 8.99 -10.34 10.95
C ASN A 162 8.48 -10.54 12.38
N GLU A 163 7.24 -10.17 12.70
CA GLU A 163 6.64 -10.45 14.01
C GLU A 163 6.58 -11.96 14.32
N LYS A 164 6.42 -12.82 13.32
CA LYS A 164 6.33 -14.28 13.46
C LYS A 164 7.65 -14.99 13.25
N GLU A 165 8.32 -14.68 12.16
CA GLU A 165 9.51 -15.41 11.72
C GLU A 165 10.81 -14.88 12.37
N ARG A 166 10.80 -13.60 12.84
CA ARG A 166 11.93 -12.96 13.50
C ARG A 166 13.21 -13.01 12.68
N PHE A 167 13.10 -12.69 11.41
CA PHE A 167 14.20 -12.70 10.46
C PHE A 167 15.32 -11.71 10.81
N PHE A 168 14.96 -10.56 11.40
CA PHE A 168 15.87 -9.50 11.78
C PHE A 168 15.36 -8.70 12.98
N ASP A 169 16.26 -7.97 13.65
CA ASP A 169 15.89 -7.01 14.69
C ASP A 169 15.53 -5.66 14.08
N GLU A 170 14.29 -5.21 14.22
CA GLU A 170 13.81 -3.92 13.71
C GLU A 170 14.45 -2.71 14.44
N HIS A 171 15.17 -2.94 15.54
CA HIS A 171 15.94 -1.91 16.26
C HIS A 171 17.44 -1.92 15.89
N ASP A 172 17.89 -2.82 15.00
CA ASP A 172 19.27 -2.79 14.53
C ASP A 172 19.59 -1.44 13.87
N PRO A 173 20.77 -0.85 14.19
CA PRO A 173 21.14 0.46 13.64
C PRO A 173 21.15 0.54 12.11
N ARG A 174 21.41 -0.57 11.39
CA ARG A 174 21.36 -0.60 9.92
C ARG A 174 19.92 -0.46 9.41
N TYR A 175 18.99 -1.21 10.01
CA TYR A 175 17.58 -1.14 9.67
C TYR A 175 17.02 0.25 9.97
N VAL A 176 17.30 0.78 11.17
CA VAL A 176 16.88 2.12 11.59
C VAL A 176 17.42 3.20 10.65
N ALA A 177 18.72 3.15 10.31
CA ALA A 177 19.33 4.11 9.40
C ALA A 177 18.72 4.03 7.99
N ALA A 178 18.37 2.84 7.50
CA ALA A 178 17.79 2.64 6.18
C ALA A 178 16.39 3.28 6.08
N TRP A 179 15.48 2.99 7.02
CA TRP A 179 14.14 3.59 6.96
C TRP A 179 14.14 5.10 7.26
N GLN A 180 15.02 5.59 8.15
CA GLN A 180 15.14 7.03 8.39
C GLN A 180 15.59 7.75 7.12
N SER A 181 16.60 7.24 6.43
CA SER A 181 17.07 7.81 5.16
C SER A 181 15.96 7.86 4.10
N ALA A 182 15.14 6.80 4.01
CA ALA A 182 14.02 6.77 3.09
C ALA A 182 12.93 7.79 3.46
N LEU A 183 12.59 7.91 4.74
CA LEU A 183 11.64 8.93 5.21
C LEU A 183 12.15 10.36 4.94
N ASP A 184 13.44 10.63 5.20
CA ASP A 184 14.05 11.94 4.95
C ASP A 184 14.01 12.32 3.46
N ALA A 185 14.13 11.33 2.56
CA ALA A 185 13.99 11.56 1.12
C ALA A 185 12.54 11.82 0.68
N LEU A 186 11.56 11.17 1.32
CA LEU A 186 10.15 11.24 0.94
C LEU A 186 9.38 12.40 1.56
N LEU A 187 9.68 12.77 2.81
CA LEU A 187 8.98 13.82 3.55
C LEU A 187 8.87 15.16 2.81
N PRO A 188 9.92 15.64 2.09
CA PRO A 188 9.83 16.90 1.34
C PRO A 188 8.82 16.87 0.20
N SER A 189 8.37 15.71 -0.27
CA SER A 189 7.34 15.58 -1.31
C SER A 189 5.97 16.05 -0.84
N GLY A 190 5.72 16.01 0.47
CA GLY A 190 4.42 16.28 1.06
C GLY A 190 3.35 15.22 0.76
N VAL A 191 3.69 14.13 0.08
CA VAL A 191 2.77 13.00 -0.18
C VAL A 191 2.50 12.27 1.13
N PRO A 192 1.23 11.95 1.47
CA PRO A 192 0.90 11.24 2.70
C PRO A 192 1.35 9.78 2.65
N PHE A 193 1.75 9.28 3.82
CA PHE A 193 2.04 7.87 4.04
C PHE A 193 0.79 7.15 4.55
N GLU A 194 0.56 5.94 4.10
CA GLU A 194 -0.48 5.10 4.67
C GLU A 194 -0.18 4.71 6.12
N ILE A 195 -1.22 4.66 6.94
CA ILE A 195 -1.33 3.74 8.07
C ILE A 195 -2.15 2.57 7.54
N ASN A 196 -1.46 1.54 7.08
CA ASN A 196 -2.03 0.41 6.35
C ASN A 196 -2.24 -0.78 7.30
N THR A 197 -3.48 -1.26 7.40
CA THR A 197 -3.86 -2.32 8.33
C THR A 197 -3.99 -3.70 7.66
N GLY A 198 -3.64 -3.83 6.38
CA GLY A 198 -3.82 -5.05 5.59
C GLY A 198 -3.16 -6.31 6.19
N ALA A 199 -1.92 -6.20 6.71
CA ALA A 199 -1.24 -7.34 7.32
C ALA A 199 -1.90 -7.81 8.62
N MET A 200 -2.61 -6.91 9.33
CA MET A 200 -3.35 -7.26 10.55
C MET A 200 -4.54 -8.16 10.22
N THR A 201 -5.28 -7.89 9.14
CA THR A 201 -6.42 -8.71 8.70
C THR A 201 -5.99 -10.11 8.25
N ARG A 202 -4.77 -10.23 7.71
CA ARG A 202 -4.17 -11.49 7.28
C ARG A 202 -3.47 -12.22 8.42
N GLY A 203 -3.43 -11.61 9.63
CA GLY A 203 -2.84 -12.16 10.84
C GLY A 203 -1.31 -12.26 10.81
N TRP A 204 -0.63 -11.56 9.94
CA TRP A 204 0.84 -11.51 9.89
C TRP A 204 1.41 -10.54 10.90
N ARG A 205 0.72 -9.41 11.15
CA ARG A 205 1.14 -8.38 12.11
C ARG A 205 0.01 -8.08 13.11
N THR A 206 0.40 -7.57 14.26
CA THR A 206 -0.53 -7.04 15.28
C THR A 206 -0.63 -5.51 15.21
N SER A 207 0.25 -4.87 14.44
CA SER A 207 0.32 -3.43 14.20
C SER A 207 0.29 -3.12 12.68
N PRO A 208 -0.11 -1.90 12.26
CA PRO A 208 -0.13 -1.52 10.86
C PRO A 208 1.28 -1.26 10.30
N TYR A 209 1.33 -0.99 9.01
CA TYR A 209 2.45 -0.29 8.37
C TYR A 209 2.19 1.23 8.35
N PRO A 210 3.22 2.07 8.54
CA PRO A 210 4.51 1.70 9.06
C PRO A 210 4.46 1.43 10.56
N GLY A 211 5.53 0.84 11.10
CA GLY A 211 5.69 0.61 12.54
C GLY A 211 5.60 1.90 13.37
N ALA A 212 5.29 1.78 14.67
CA ALA A 212 4.99 2.91 15.54
C ALA A 212 6.11 3.98 15.58
N GLU A 213 7.38 3.58 15.59
CA GLU A 213 8.51 4.50 15.60
C GLU A 213 8.60 5.33 14.30
N MET A 214 8.27 4.72 13.17
CA MET A 214 8.22 5.39 11.88
C MET A 214 7.04 6.36 11.80
N ILE A 215 5.86 5.99 12.32
CA ILE A 215 4.71 6.91 12.45
C ILE A 215 5.10 8.14 13.29
N ASP A 216 5.76 7.92 14.42
CA ASP A 216 6.22 9.02 15.27
C ASP A 216 7.28 9.89 14.57
N TYR A 217 8.18 9.28 13.80
CA TYR A 217 9.16 10.01 13.00
C TYR A 217 8.49 10.88 11.94
N ILE A 218 7.56 10.33 11.16
CA ILE A 218 6.78 11.07 10.15
C ILE A 218 6.08 12.27 10.78
N ARG A 219 5.40 12.07 11.90
CA ARG A 219 4.68 13.14 12.63
C ARG A 219 5.61 14.25 13.13
N LYS A 220 6.73 13.87 13.73
CA LYS A 220 7.73 14.84 14.25
C LYS A 220 8.35 15.71 13.15
N HIS A 221 8.45 15.18 11.93
CA HIS A 221 9.04 15.89 10.79
C HIS A 221 7.97 16.52 9.86
N GLY A 222 6.72 16.65 10.35
CA GLY A 222 5.65 17.35 9.64
C GLY A 222 5.05 16.58 8.45
N GLY A 223 5.28 15.27 8.37
CA GLY A 223 4.68 14.41 7.37
C GLY A 223 3.18 14.21 7.59
N ARG A 224 2.49 13.82 6.53
CA ARG A 224 1.06 13.54 6.53
C ARG A 224 0.78 12.04 6.50
N LEU A 225 -0.32 11.64 7.10
CA LEU A 225 -0.75 10.24 7.22
C LEU A 225 -2.18 10.09 6.67
N ILE A 226 -2.49 8.89 6.17
CA ILE A 226 -3.84 8.52 5.73
C ILE A 226 -4.13 7.08 6.18
N LEU A 227 -5.36 6.83 6.64
CA LEU A 227 -5.77 5.46 7.00
C LEU A 227 -6.12 4.68 5.75
N SER A 228 -5.63 3.46 5.66
CA SER A 228 -5.86 2.53 4.54
C SER A 228 -6.01 1.11 5.06
N SER A 229 -7.04 0.39 4.60
CA SER A 229 -7.25 -1.00 5.05
C SER A 229 -6.54 -2.02 4.19
N ASP A 230 -6.17 -1.68 2.97
CA ASP A 230 -5.61 -2.64 1.99
C ASP A 230 -6.51 -3.89 1.91
N SER A 231 -7.80 -3.58 1.77
CA SER A 231 -8.85 -4.58 1.94
C SER A 231 -9.00 -5.44 0.70
N HIS A 232 -8.84 -6.75 0.87
CA HIS A 232 -9.06 -7.77 -0.17
C HIS A 232 -10.41 -8.47 -0.03
N SER A 233 -11.29 -7.98 0.87
CA SER A 233 -12.65 -8.45 1.02
C SER A 233 -13.58 -7.41 1.61
N ASP A 234 -14.88 -7.56 1.35
CA ASP A 234 -15.96 -6.71 1.87
C ASP A 234 -15.99 -6.64 3.41
N GLN A 235 -15.47 -7.66 4.09
CA GLN A 235 -15.47 -7.75 5.55
C GLN A 235 -14.42 -6.84 6.20
N THR A 236 -13.31 -6.58 5.51
CA THR A 236 -12.12 -5.93 6.07
C THR A 236 -11.97 -4.44 5.76
N LEU A 237 -12.96 -3.83 5.08
CA LEU A 237 -13.01 -2.37 4.87
C LEU A 237 -12.89 -1.60 6.18
N CYS A 238 -11.99 -0.63 6.25
CA CYS A 238 -11.69 0.20 7.42
C CYS A 238 -11.32 -0.61 8.68
N PHE A 239 -10.79 -1.82 8.53
CA PHE A 239 -10.40 -2.65 9.67
C PHE A 239 -9.30 -1.97 10.49
N GLY A 240 -9.46 -1.93 11.81
CA GLY A 240 -8.42 -1.47 12.74
C GLY A 240 -8.09 0.02 12.67
N PHE A 241 -8.96 0.87 12.13
CA PHE A 241 -8.75 2.32 12.04
C PHE A 241 -8.87 3.05 13.38
N GLU A 242 -9.73 2.57 14.28
CA GLU A 242 -10.13 3.29 15.50
C GLU A 242 -8.95 3.76 16.37
N PRO A 243 -7.88 3.01 16.59
CA PRO A 243 -6.75 3.48 17.40
C PRO A 243 -5.99 4.65 16.78
N TYR A 244 -6.13 4.84 15.46
CA TYR A 244 -5.35 5.82 14.68
C TYR A 244 -6.16 7.04 14.24
N GLU A 245 -7.47 7.08 14.46
CA GLU A 245 -8.34 8.19 14.03
C GLU A 245 -8.01 9.54 14.70
N ASN A 246 -7.29 9.53 15.81
CA ASN A 246 -7.02 10.70 16.64
C ASN A 246 -5.54 11.14 16.64
N LEU A 247 -4.81 10.96 15.52
CA LEU A 247 -3.41 11.36 15.41
C LEU A 247 -3.19 12.86 15.21
N GLY A 248 -4.26 13.68 15.28
CA GLY A 248 -4.18 15.14 15.15
C GLY A 248 -4.18 15.62 13.70
N ASP A 249 -3.55 16.77 13.46
CA ASP A 249 -3.60 17.46 12.16
C ASP A 249 -2.76 16.79 11.06
N CYS A 250 -1.88 15.87 11.42
CA CYS A 250 -1.12 15.10 10.44
C CYS A 250 -1.95 14.02 9.72
N LEU A 251 -3.09 13.62 10.31
CA LEU A 251 -3.99 12.64 9.70
C LEU A 251 -4.97 13.32 8.75
N LEU A 252 -4.96 12.92 7.48
CA LEU A 252 -5.90 13.41 6.47
C LEU A 252 -7.31 12.93 6.79
N LYS A 253 -8.27 13.85 6.77
CA LYS A 253 -9.69 13.59 7.09
C LYS A 253 -10.61 13.82 5.90
N ASN A 254 -10.07 14.32 4.80
CA ASN A 254 -10.81 14.58 3.58
C ASN A 254 -10.06 14.00 2.39
N VAL A 255 -10.81 13.38 1.50
CA VAL A 255 -10.25 12.79 0.28
C VAL A 255 -9.70 13.86 -0.68
N GLU A 256 -10.21 15.08 -0.61
CA GLU A 256 -9.73 16.21 -1.41
C GLU A 256 -8.28 16.61 -1.09
N ASP A 257 -7.80 16.26 0.10
CA ASP A 257 -6.41 16.54 0.50
C ASP A 257 -5.41 15.59 -0.16
N VAL A 258 -5.91 14.56 -0.87
CA VAL A 258 -5.14 13.55 -1.59
C VAL A 258 -5.15 13.81 -3.09
N LEU A 259 -6.31 14.21 -3.65
CA LEU A 259 -6.55 14.44 -5.07
C LEU A 259 -6.06 15.82 -5.50
#